data_af4687fe65ee958e3772a71319e8181d
#
_entry.id   af4687fe65ee958e3772a71319e8181d
#
_cell.length_a   1.000
_cell.length_b   1.000
_cell.length_c   1.000
_cell.angle_alpha   90.00
_cell.angle_beta   90.00
_cell.angle_gamma   90.00
#
_symmetry.space_group_name_H-M   'P 1'
#
loop_
_entity.id
_entity.type
_entity.pdbx_description
1 polymer ?
#
loop_
_entity_poly.entity_id
_entity_poly.type
_entity_poly.pdbx_seq_one_letter_code
_entity_poly.pdbx_strand_id
1 'polypeptide(L)'
;MKRIFNGSGGRKTALILSLCLIFALAVGTTFALLKANTAPVENTFTAAKSGTDIVEKLDGSQKTSIIVKNTGTAVSYVRVKLVMNWVDGDGNVSAEPVDITPSITADWFEQGGIYYYKMPVAANGETTNLLKDPITQGTAPEGYHLEVTVLAESIQAAPSKAVTDSWGVGVDGNGHLTKTTTP
;
A
#
# COMPACT_ATOMS: atom_id res chain seq x y z
N MET A 1 65.71 -42.09 -34.98
CA MET A 1 64.32 -41.83 -34.61
C MET A 1 63.56 -41.28 -35.79
N LYS A 2 62.57 -42.04 -36.27
CA LYS A 2 61.90 -41.81 -37.54
C LYS A 2 60.75 -40.81 -37.43
N ARG A 3 60.72 -39.91 -38.40
CA ARG A 3 59.73 -38.91 -38.73
C ARG A 3 58.29 -39.47 -38.73
N ILE A 4 57.43 -38.99 -37.84
CA ILE A 4 56.04 -39.45 -37.76
C ILE A 4 55.08 -38.53 -38.51
N PHE A 5 55.52 -37.40 -39.06
CA PHE A 5 54.67 -36.48 -39.79
C PHE A 5 55.20 -36.07 -41.15
N ASN A 6 55.19 -36.99 -42.10
CA ASN A 6 55.45 -36.62 -43.50
C ASN A 6 54.50 -37.33 -44.47
N GLY A 7 53.21 -36.99 -44.36
CA GLY A 7 52.21 -37.32 -45.35
C GLY A 7 51.13 -36.25 -45.34
N SER A 8 50.56 -35.98 -46.53
CA SER A 8 49.41 -35.00 -46.69
C SER A 8 48.28 -35.22 -45.71
N GLY A 9 48.13 -36.41 -45.12
CA GLY A 9 47.17 -36.73 -44.07
C GLY A 9 47.49 -36.08 -42.71
N GLY A 10 48.83 -36.04 -42.35
CA GLY A 10 49.21 -35.48 -41.05
C GLY A 10 48.94 -33.97 -40.90
N ARG A 11 49.07 -33.22 -41.99
CA ARG A 11 48.76 -31.79 -42.02
C ARG A 11 47.25 -31.51 -41.89
N LYS A 12 46.43 -32.34 -42.55
CA LYS A 12 44.96 -32.23 -42.45
C LYS A 12 44.49 -32.60 -41.07
N THR A 13 45.05 -33.64 -40.44
CA THR A 13 44.69 -34.02 -39.05
C THR A 13 45.12 -32.96 -38.03
N ALA A 14 46.32 -32.37 -38.22
CA ALA A 14 46.77 -31.26 -37.34
C ALA A 14 45.88 -30.01 -37.45
N LEU A 15 45.46 -29.69 -38.70
CA LEU A 15 44.49 -28.57 -38.90
C LEU A 15 43.15 -28.85 -38.28
N ILE A 16 42.62 -30.05 -38.39
CA ILE A 16 41.34 -30.42 -37.75
C ILE A 16 41.45 -30.37 -36.21
N LEU A 17 42.54 -30.91 -35.65
CA LEU A 17 42.79 -30.87 -34.21
C LEU A 17 42.94 -29.44 -33.67
N SER A 18 43.67 -28.57 -34.39
CA SER A 18 43.79 -27.16 -33.99
C SER A 18 42.46 -26.40 -34.06
N LEU A 19 41.66 -26.68 -35.10
CA LEU A 19 40.34 -26.09 -35.24
C LEU A 19 39.37 -26.52 -34.11
N CYS A 20 39.40 -27.83 -33.77
CA CYS A 20 38.63 -28.36 -32.64
C CYS A 20 39.07 -27.76 -31.30
N LEU A 21 40.37 -27.54 -31.11
CA LEU A 21 40.89 -26.92 -29.89
C LEU A 21 40.45 -25.44 -29.75
N ILE A 22 40.50 -24.68 -30.85
CA ILE A 22 40.04 -23.30 -30.89
C ILE A 22 38.54 -23.23 -30.60
N PHE A 23 37.78 -24.15 -31.18
CA PHE A 23 36.31 -24.21 -30.95
C PHE A 23 35.98 -24.56 -29.49
N ALA A 24 36.70 -25.53 -28.91
CA ALA A 24 36.54 -25.90 -27.50
C ALA A 24 36.89 -24.77 -26.54
N LEU A 25 37.95 -24.00 -26.84
CA LEU A 25 38.31 -22.81 -26.05
C LEU A 25 37.29 -21.70 -26.20
N ALA A 26 36.79 -21.43 -27.41
CA ALA A 26 35.76 -20.40 -27.64
C ALA A 26 34.43 -20.72 -26.93
N VAL A 27 33.96 -21.96 -27.00
CA VAL A 27 32.76 -22.41 -26.32
C VAL A 27 32.96 -22.43 -24.80
N GLY A 28 34.11 -22.90 -24.33
CA GLY A 28 34.43 -22.97 -22.89
C GLY A 28 34.50 -21.59 -22.24
N THR A 29 35.12 -20.60 -22.90
CA THR A 29 35.19 -19.23 -22.38
C THR A 29 33.83 -18.54 -22.40
N THR A 30 33.01 -18.77 -23.43
CA THR A 30 31.64 -18.22 -23.48
C THR A 30 30.78 -18.79 -22.37
N PHE A 31 30.85 -20.08 -22.09
CA PHE A 31 30.13 -20.71 -20.97
C PHE A 31 30.61 -20.23 -19.61
N ALA A 32 31.92 -20.06 -19.42
CA ALA A 32 32.49 -19.55 -18.19
C ALA A 32 32.08 -18.08 -17.95
N LEU A 33 32.04 -17.25 -18.98
CA LEU A 33 31.62 -15.86 -18.91
C LEU A 33 30.12 -15.76 -18.62
N LEU A 34 29.29 -16.62 -19.23
CA LEU A 34 27.84 -16.67 -18.94
C LEU A 34 27.55 -17.08 -17.49
N LYS A 35 28.30 -18.07 -16.96
CA LYS A 35 28.16 -18.49 -15.56
C LYS A 35 28.68 -17.44 -14.56
N ALA A 36 29.74 -16.70 -14.89
CA ALA A 36 30.31 -15.69 -14.01
C ALA A 36 29.41 -14.44 -13.92
N ASN A 37 28.61 -14.16 -14.95
CA ASN A 37 27.69 -12.99 -14.97
C ASN A 37 26.25 -13.29 -14.50
N THR A 38 25.93 -14.54 -14.20
CA THR A 38 24.66 -14.94 -13.61
C THR A 38 24.83 -15.23 -12.11
N ALA A 39 25.33 -14.25 -11.34
CA ALA A 39 25.01 -14.25 -9.92
C ALA A 39 23.48 -14.09 -9.84
N PRO A 40 22.74 -14.98 -9.17
CA PRO A 40 21.32 -14.77 -8.97
C PRO A 40 21.17 -13.46 -8.19
N VAL A 41 20.60 -12.45 -8.84
CA VAL A 41 20.12 -11.27 -8.14
C VAL A 41 18.90 -11.76 -7.36
N GLU A 42 19.09 -12.12 -6.10
CA GLU A 42 17.97 -12.30 -5.18
C GLU A 42 17.31 -10.94 -4.96
N ASN A 43 16.34 -10.62 -5.79
CA ASN A 43 15.38 -9.59 -5.49
C ASN A 43 14.48 -10.13 -4.37
N THR A 44 14.89 -9.96 -3.13
CA THR A 44 13.99 -10.10 -1.98
C THR A 44 12.96 -8.99 -2.05
N PHE A 45 11.88 -9.26 -2.75
CA PHE A 45 10.71 -8.39 -2.77
C PHE A 45 9.95 -8.59 -1.45
N THR A 46 10.24 -7.78 -0.46
CA THR A 46 9.41 -7.69 0.74
C THR A 46 8.17 -6.88 0.38
N ALA A 47 7.05 -7.55 0.18
CA ALA A 47 5.78 -6.86 -0.05
C ALA A 47 5.49 -5.94 1.13
N ALA A 48 5.29 -4.65 0.86
CA ALA A 48 4.90 -3.70 1.88
C ALA A 48 3.48 -4.06 2.37
N LYS A 49 3.31 -4.12 3.68
CA LYS A 49 2.03 -4.44 4.32
C LYS A 49 1.31 -3.14 4.66
N SER A 50 0.06 -2.98 4.20
CA SER A 50 -0.85 -1.95 4.68
C SER A 50 -1.60 -2.47 5.90
N GLY A 51 -1.87 -1.60 6.86
CA GLY A 51 -2.66 -1.92 8.05
C GLY A 51 -3.01 -0.63 8.80
N THR A 52 -4.13 -0.67 9.50
CA THR A 52 -4.60 0.43 10.34
C THR A 52 -5.01 -0.07 11.71
N ASP A 53 -4.84 0.77 12.70
CA ASP A 53 -5.42 0.64 14.03
C ASP A 53 -6.12 1.95 14.37
N ILE A 54 -7.23 1.87 15.10
CA ILE A 54 -8.06 3.04 15.42
C ILE A 54 -7.89 3.34 16.90
N VAL A 55 -7.45 4.56 17.20
CA VAL A 55 -7.34 5.08 18.56
C VAL A 55 -8.48 6.04 18.79
N GLU A 56 -9.44 5.62 19.61
CA GLU A 56 -10.63 6.39 19.93
C GLU A 56 -10.61 6.85 21.39
N LYS A 57 -11.17 8.03 21.64
CA LYS A 57 -11.46 8.50 23.00
C LYS A 57 -12.95 8.79 23.13
N LEU A 58 -13.50 8.28 24.21
CA LEU A 58 -14.88 8.53 24.65
C LEU A 58 -14.85 9.35 25.92
N ASP A 59 -15.76 10.31 26.03
CA ASP A 59 -16.06 11.04 27.26
C ASP A 59 -17.57 10.90 27.52
N GLY A 60 -17.93 10.00 28.43
CA GLY A 60 -19.29 9.55 28.59
C GLY A 60 -19.85 8.92 27.31
N SER A 61 -20.95 9.48 26.78
CA SER A 61 -21.58 9.06 25.52
C SER A 61 -21.07 9.84 24.29
N GLN A 62 -20.01 10.67 24.45
CA GLN A 62 -19.50 11.51 23.38
C GLN A 62 -18.22 10.91 22.80
N LYS A 63 -18.11 10.85 21.48
CA LYS A 63 -16.86 10.49 20.80
C LYS A 63 -16.05 11.76 20.57
N THR A 64 -14.93 11.90 21.29
CA THR A 64 -14.13 13.13 21.32
C THR A 64 -12.92 13.07 20.40
N SER A 65 -12.44 11.87 20.05
CA SER A 65 -11.26 11.70 19.22
C SER A 65 -11.34 10.45 18.36
N ILE A 66 -10.91 10.59 17.11
CA ILE A 66 -10.70 9.50 16.17
C ILE A 66 -9.35 9.74 15.49
N ILE A 67 -8.37 8.93 15.83
CA ILE A 67 -7.03 8.95 15.28
C ILE A 67 -6.77 7.58 14.66
N VAL A 68 -6.14 7.54 13.49
CA VAL A 68 -5.79 6.28 12.82
C VAL A 68 -4.29 6.13 12.79
N LYS A 69 -3.80 4.98 13.26
CA LYS A 69 -2.40 4.59 13.22
C LYS A 69 -2.15 3.71 12.01
N ASN A 70 -1.11 4.02 11.24
CA ASN A 70 -0.60 3.15 10.19
C ASN A 70 0.25 2.05 10.81
N THR A 71 -0.28 0.83 10.93
CA THR A 71 0.44 -0.35 11.44
C THR A 71 1.18 -1.11 10.34
N GLY A 72 1.11 -0.61 9.11
CA GLY A 72 1.82 -1.17 7.96
C GLY A 72 3.31 -0.84 7.98
N THR A 73 4.03 -1.39 7.00
CA THR A 73 5.47 -1.19 6.82
C THR A 73 5.81 -0.11 5.79
N ALA A 74 4.80 0.42 5.09
CA ALA A 74 4.95 1.47 4.09
C ALA A 74 4.23 2.74 4.50
N VAL A 75 4.68 3.87 3.92
CA VAL A 75 3.94 5.12 3.95
C VAL A 75 2.60 4.91 3.24
N SER A 76 1.50 5.30 3.88
CA SER A 76 0.15 5.01 3.38
C SER A 76 -0.77 6.21 3.54
N TYR A 77 -1.74 6.34 2.62
CA TYR A 77 -2.89 7.21 2.83
C TYR A 77 -3.95 6.49 3.66
N VAL A 78 -4.73 7.27 4.38
CA VAL A 78 -5.77 6.77 5.30
C VAL A 78 -7.10 7.41 4.97
N ARG A 79 -8.17 6.60 5.00
CA ARG A 79 -9.56 7.06 4.97
C ARG A 79 -10.38 6.40 6.07
N VAL A 80 -11.42 7.09 6.49
CA VAL A 80 -12.33 6.67 7.57
C VAL A 80 -13.76 6.77 7.08
N LYS A 81 -14.58 5.77 7.39
CA LYS A 81 -16.03 5.84 7.28
C LYS A 81 -16.64 5.77 8.68
N LEU A 82 -17.54 6.68 8.98
CA LEU A 82 -18.33 6.67 10.21
C LEU A 82 -19.69 6.06 9.90
N VAL A 83 -20.06 5.03 10.65
CA VAL A 83 -21.39 4.43 10.61
C VAL A 83 -22.07 4.82 11.92
N MET A 84 -23.14 5.57 11.83
CA MET A 84 -23.90 6.08 12.97
C MET A 84 -25.30 5.49 12.95
N ASN A 85 -25.69 4.88 14.06
CA ASN A 85 -27.00 4.25 14.24
C ASN A 85 -27.60 4.63 15.59
N TRP A 86 -28.93 4.65 15.63
CA TRP A 86 -29.68 4.62 16.89
C TRP A 86 -29.82 3.16 17.32
N VAL A 87 -29.38 2.85 18.54
CA VAL A 87 -29.38 1.48 19.07
C VAL A 87 -30.07 1.46 20.42
N ASP A 88 -30.96 0.48 20.65
CA ASP A 88 -31.65 0.31 21.96
C ASP A 88 -30.77 -0.49 22.95
N GLY A 89 -31.33 -0.71 24.18
CA GLY A 89 -30.62 -1.45 25.24
C GLY A 89 -30.34 -2.92 24.92
N ASP A 90 -31.03 -3.49 23.95
CA ASP A 90 -30.89 -4.88 23.50
C ASP A 90 -30.00 -5.02 22.26
N GLY A 91 -29.49 -3.89 21.73
CA GLY A 91 -28.62 -3.85 20.55
C GLY A 91 -29.36 -3.83 19.22
N ASN A 92 -30.69 -3.55 19.20
CA ASN A 92 -31.43 -3.45 17.96
C ASN A 92 -31.26 -2.05 17.37
N VAL A 93 -31.08 -2.02 16.06
CA VAL A 93 -30.90 -0.76 15.29
C VAL A 93 -32.28 -0.20 14.90
N SER A 94 -32.50 1.09 15.15
CA SER A 94 -33.69 1.81 14.70
C SER A 94 -33.67 2.02 13.18
N ALA A 95 -34.86 2.03 12.58
CA ALA A 95 -35.04 2.44 11.20
C ALA A 95 -34.95 3.96 10.98
N GLU A 96 -34.95 4.75 12.06
CA GLU A 96 -34.83 6.20 11.97
C GLU A 96 -33.40 6.61 11.59
N PRO A 97 -33.22 7.51 10.61
CA PRO A 97 -31.90 7.96 10.20
C PRO A 97 -31.24 8.81 11.29
N VAL A 98 -29.91 8.71 11.38
CA VAL A 98 -29.10 9.61 12.21
C VAL A 98 -28.76 10.84 11.37
N ASP A 99 -29.31 12.00 11.74
CA ASP A 99 -29.01 13.28 11.08
C ASP A 99 -27.95 14.06 11.89
N ILE A 100 -26.75 13.51 11.92
CA ILE A 100 -25.58 14.11 12.58
C ILE A 100 -24.45 14.22 11.57
N THR A 101 -24.00 15.45 11.31
CA THR A 101 -22.84 15.73 10.47
C THR A 101 -21.64 16.05 11.36
N PRO A 102 -20.60 15.20 11.39
CA PRO A 102 -19.41 15.46 12.18
C PRO A 102 -18.67 16.73 11.74
N SER A 103 -18.25 17.55 12.71
CA SER A 103 -17.33 18.66 12.48
C SER A 103 -15.92 18.11 12.41
N ILE A 104 -15.22 18.34 11.28
CA ILE A 104 -13.88 17.76 11.02
C ILE A 104 -12.78 18.81 11.05
N THR A 105 -11.55 18.39 11.34
CA THR A 105 -10.37 19.26 11.32
C THR A 105 -9.92 19.56 9.89
N ALA A 106 -9.13 20.60 9.73
CA ALA A 106 -8.65 21.06 8.41
C ALA A 106 -7.74 20.06 7.68
N ASP A 107 -7.16 19.10 8.41
CA ASP A 107 -6.28 18.06 7.83
C ASP A 107 -7.05 16.95 7.12
N TRP A 108 -8.36 16.93 7.27
CA TRP A 108 -9.27 15.98 6.66
C TRP A 108 -10.21 16.66 5.66
N PHE A 109 -10.73 15.88 4.73
CA PHE A 109 -11.88 16.28 3.90
C PHE A 109 -12.85 15.11 3.76
N GLU A 110 -14.10 15.44 3.52
CA GLU A 110 -15.17 14.48 3.26
C GLU A 110 -15.46 14.43 1.76
N GLN A 111 -15.63 13.24 1.20
CA GLN A 111 -16.13 13.01 -0.16
C GLN A 111 -16.96 11.72 -0.20
N GLY A 112 -18.25 11.83 -0.51
CA GLY A 112 -19.15 10.68 -0.65
C GLY A 112 -19.37 9.90 0.64
N GLY A 113 -19.45 10.56 1.81
CA GLY A 113 -19.63 9.93 3.11
C GLY A 113 -18.38 9.26 3.68
N ILE A 114 -17.23 9.51 3.08
CA ILE A 114 -15.92 8.99 3.51
C ILE A 114 -15.01 10.17 3.82
N TYR A 115 -14.25 10.05 4.90
CA TYR A 115 -13.31 11.06 5.37
C TYR A 115 -11.90 10.66 5.01
N TYR A 116 -11.16 11.53 4.34
CA TYR A 116 -9.80 11.30 3.86
C TYR A 116 -8.81 12.17 4.59
N TYR A 117 -7.76 11.58 5.15
CA TYR A 117 -6.64 12.32 5.69
C TYR A 117 -5.76 12.83 4.56
N LYS A 118 -5.49 14.13 4.52
CA LYS A 118 -4.81 14.76 3.38
C LYS A 118 -3.38 14.29 3.19
N MET A 119 -2.65 14.07 4.29
CA MET A 119 -1.22 13.78 4.25
C MET A 119 -0.96 12.26 4.27
N PRO A 120 0.12 11.79 3.63
CA PRO A 120 0.55 10.40 3.78
C PRO A 120 1.08 10.17 5.20
N VAL A 121 0.75 9.02 5.79
CA VAL A 121 1.13 8.62 7.15
C VAL A 121 2.29 7.64 7.07
N ALA A 122 3.40 7.96 7.73
CA ALA A 122 4.57 7.08 7.80
C ALA A 122 4.24 5.74 8.46
N ALA A 123 5.07 4.71 8.24
CA ALA A 123 4.97 3.46 8.98
C ALA A 123 5.03 3.73 10.49
N ASN A 124 4.09 3.13 11.24
CA ASN A 124 3.87 3.36 12.68
C ASN A 124 3.50 4.80 13.08
N GLY A 125 3.31 5.70 12.11
CA GLY A 125 2.81 7.05 12.33
C GLY A 125 1.29 7.09 12.56
N GLU A 126 0.78 8.25 12.95
CA GLU A 126 -0.63 8.48 13.25
C GLU A 126 -1.15 9.70 12.48
N THR A 127 -2.44 9.70 12.18
CA THR A 127 -3.13 10.89 11.68
C THR A 127 -3.32 11.91 12.81
N THR A 128 -3.65 13.15 12.46
CA THR A 128 -4.28 14.05 13.44
C THR A 128 -5.71 13.60 13.72
N ASN A 129 -6.30 14.13 14.79
CA ASN A 129 -7.71 13.86 15.11
C ASN A 129 -8.61 14.24 13.92
N LEU A 130 -9.51 13.34 13.56
CA LEU A 130 -10.54 13.60 12.55
C LEU A 130 -11.53 14.68 13.05
N LEU A 131 -11.94 14.58 14.32
CA LEU A 131 -12.97 15.41 14.89
C LEU A 131 -12.41 16.76 15.35
N LYS A 132 -13.03 17.85 14.91
CA LYS A 132 -12.82 19.19 15.44
C LYS A 132 -13.62 19.38 16.72
N ASP A 133 -14.88 18.96 16.72
CA ASP A 133 -15.79 19.00 17.85
C ASP A 133 -16.28 17.57 18.18
N PRO A 134 -16.60 17.25 19.44
CA PRO A 134 -17.12 15.93 19.80
C PRO A 134 -18.41 15.58 19.06
N ILE A 135 -18.56 14.32 18.67
CA ILE A 135 -19.86 13.81 18.21
C ILE A 135 -20.73 13.58 19.45
N THR A 136 -21.81 14.32 19.54
CA THR A 136 -22.81 14.24 20.63
C THR A 136 -24.06 13.53 20.13
N GLN A 137 -24.77 12.87 21.05
CA GLN A 137 -25.96 12.09 20.71
C GLN A 137 -27.10 12.94 20.09
N GLY A 138 -27.16 14.24 20.36
CA GLY A 138 -28.27 15.05 19.88
C GLY A 138 -29.63 14.61 20.50
N THR A 139 -30.71 14.71 19.71
CA THR A 139 -32.04 14.24 20.11
C THR A 139 -32.24 12.81 19.62
N ALA A 140 -32.09 11.84 20.51
CA ALA A 140 -32.33 10.43 20.21
C ALA A 140 -33.83 10.08 20.25
N PRO A 141 -34.26 9.07 19.46
CA PRO A 141 -35.56 8.45 19.66
C PRO A 141 -35.68 7.87 21.10
N GLU A 142 -36.89 7.78 21.61
CA GLU A 142 -37.13 7.27 22.98
C GLU A 142 -36.62 5.83 23.13
N GLY A 143 -35.78 5.58 24.14
CA GLY A 143 -35.19 4.28 24.42
C GLY A 143 -33.94 3.95 23.58
N TYR A 144 -33.49 4.85 22.71
CA TYR A 144 -32.31 4.65 21.88
C TYR A 144 -31.14 5.57 22.28
N HIS A 145 -29.92 5.13 21.94
CA HIS A 145 -28.71 5.94 22.08
C HIS A 145 -27.93 5.91 20.76
N LEU A 146 -27.05 6.89 20.57
CA LEU A 146 -26.18 6.96 19.38
C LEU A 146 -25.02 5.97 19.51
N GLU A 147 -24.90 5.06 18.54
CA GLU A 147 -23.71 4.26 18.34
C GLU A 147 -22.93 4.76 17.13
N VAL A 148 -21.62 4.99 17.31
CA VAL A 148 -20.72 5.44 16.24
C VAL A 148 -19.63 4.39 16.04
N THR A 149 -19.72 3.65 14.94
CA THR A 149 -18.70 2.69 14.52
C THR A 149 -17.75 3.35 13.53
N VAL A 150 -16.45 3.20 13.76
CA VAL A 150 -15.39 3.73 12.90
C VAL A 150 -14.78 2.62 12.07
N LEU A 151 -14.77 2.78 10.76
CA LEU A 151 -14.11 1.88 9.82
C LEU A 151 -12.94 2.64 9.19
N ALA A 152 -11.72 2.12 9.32
CA ALA A 152 -10.52 2.72 8.76
C ALA A 152 -9.89 1.81 7.71
N GLU A 153 -9.43 2.43 6.63
CA GLU A 153 -8.68 1.76 5.57
C GLU A 153 -7.41 2.54 5.24
N SER A 154 -6.39 1.82 4.81
CA SER A 154 -5.17 2.41 4.27
C SER A 154 -4.77 1.82 2.94
N ILE A 155 -4.12 2.65 2.10
CA ILE A 155 -3.53 2.24 0.84
C ILE A 155 -2.12 2.84 0.75
N GLN A 156 -1.17 2.11 0.17
CA GLN A 156 0.20 2.61 0.01
C GLN A 156 0.22 3.92 -0.78
N ALA A 157 1.04 4.87 -0.32
CA ALA A 157 1.14 6.18 -0.94
C ALA A 157 1.89 6.14 -2.30
N ALA A 158 2.68 5.13 -2.55
CA ALA A 158 3.42 4.97 -3.79
C ALA A 158 3.11 3.60 -4.46
N PRO A 159 2.78 3.57 -5.74
CA PRO A 159 2.58 4.74 -6.62
C PRO A 159 1.25 5.48 -6.32
N SER A 160 1.22 6.79 -6.48
CA SER A 160 0.01 7.61 -6.25
C SER A 160 -1.20 7.20 -7.10
N LYS A 161 -0.94 6.59 -8.27
CA LYS A 161 -2.00 6.01 -9.12
C LYS A 161 -2.84 4.95 -8.39
N ALA A 162 -2.28 4.24 -7.43
CA ALA A 162 -3.03 3.24 -6.66
C ALA A 162 -4.19 3.87 -5.89
N VAL A 163 -3.96 4.99 -5.21
CA VAL A 163 -5.01 5.68 -4.44
C VAL A 163 -6.02 6.37 -5.34
N THR A 164 -5.57 7.01 -6.44
CA THR A 164 -6.47 7.68 -7.37
C THR A 164 -7.43 6.72 -8.05
N ASP A 165 -6.94 5.57 -8.49
CA ASP A 165 -7.76 4.55 -9.15
C ASP A 165 -8.71 3.83 -8.16
N SER A 166 -8.25 3.59 -6.93
CA SER A 166 -9.04 2.81 -5.96
C SER A 166 -10.05 3.65 -5.19
N TRP A 167 -9.71 4.89 -4.87
CA TRP A 167 -10.54 5.75 -4.01
C TRP A 167 -11.22 6.90 -4.75
N GLY A 168 -10.85 7.16 -6.00
CA GLY A 168 -11.45 8.22 -6.79
C GLY A 168 -11.14 9.63 -6.27
N VAL A 169 -10.02 9.81 -5.58
CA VAL A 169 -9.52 11.10 -5.07
C VAL A 169 -8.29 11.54 -5.85
N GLY A 170 -7.99 12.84 -5.85
CA GLY A 170 -6.77 13.39 -6.46
C GLY A 170 -5.58 13.31 -5.51
N VAL A 171 -4.37 13.46 -6.09
CA VAL A 171 -3.12 13.70 -5.35
C VAL A 171 -2.46 14.94 -5.95
N ASP A 172 -2.16 15.94 -5.12
CA ASP A 172 -1.52 17.16 -5.57
C ASP A 172 0.00 17.02 -5.75
N GLY A 173 0.65 18.10 -6.19
CA GLY A 173 2.11 18.12 -6.41
C GLY A 173 2.96 17.96 -5.14
N ASN A 174 2.37 18.07 -3.96
CA ASN A 174 3.01 17.86 -2.66
C ASN A 174 2.75 16.46 -2.11
N GLY A 175 2.00 15.62 -2.83
CA GLY A 175 1.60 14.30 -2.38
C GLY A 175 0.44 14.31 -1.40
N HIS A 176 -0.37 15.37 -1.35
CA HIS A 176 -1.55 15.41 -0.51
C HIS A 176 -2.80 14.97 -1.27
N LEU A 177 -3.69 14.24 -0.58
CA LEU A 177 -5.00 13.90 -1.13
C LEU A 177 -5.87 15.14 -1.31
N THR A 178 -6.59 15.19 -2.42
CA THR A 178 -7.51 16.26 -2.75
C THR A 178 -8.85 15.71 -3.22
N LYS A 179 -9.93 16.50 -3.00
CA LYS A 179 -11.23 16.17 -3.59
C LYS A 179 -11.14 16.16 -5.11
N THR A 180 -11.78 15.17 -5.72
CA THR A 180 -12.08 15.24 -7.16
C THR A 180 -13.42 15.91 -7.33
N THR A 181 -13.44 17.05 -8.01
CA THR A 181 -14.68 17.57 -8.60
C THR A 181 -15.03 16.65 -9.76
N THR A 182 -15.99 15.75 -9.55
CA THR A 182 -16.62 15.08 -10.70
C THR A 182 -17.33 16.17 -11.51
N PRO A 183 -17.05 16.28 -12.81
CA PRO A 183 -17.73 17.25 -13.66
C PRO A 183 -19.21 16.97 -13.78
#